data_3709946ac20d42109adce903e3f19499
#
_entry.id   3709946ac20d42109adce903e3f19499
#
_cell.length_a   1.000
_cell.length_b   1.000
_cell.length_c   1.000
_cell.angle_alpha   90.00
_cell.angle_beta   90.00
_cell.angle_gamma   90.00
#
_symmetry.space_group_name_H-M   'P 1'
#
loop_
_entity.id
_entity.type
_entity.pdbx_description
1 polymer ?
#
loop_
_entity_poly.entity_id
_entity_poly.type
_entity_poly.pdbx_seq_one_letter_code
_entity_poly.pdbx_strand_id
1 'polypeptide(L)'
;MRLIHTSDWHLGQHFYGKSRADEHRAFLDWLLLQAEQQQADAIIVAGDLFDTGTPPSYARELYNRFVVALQGRGCQLIVLAGNHDSVATLNESRELLACLHTQVIAGAHADDAPLLLRRRDGSPGAILCAVPFLRPRDLLQSRAGQSAAEKQLALQQAISDHYHALYQRALALQASLAQPLPIVATGHLTTVGASGSESVRDIYIGTLDALPASAFPPADYIALGHIHRPQRVGHAEHIRYSGSPIPLSFDELGSSKSVCLVTLAYGSAPQITQLPIPQTQPMRLLKGSLTEIGAAMEALRPLATDKPVWLDIEIDSDGWLSESERTLQQQAETLPVEILLLRRSREQRQRALTMQAGETLSELTPDDVFSRRLALEQESDPQQQVRVQRLFQQVLQEITLDPDTEETQA
;
A
#
# COMPACT_ATOMS: atom_id res chain seq x y z
N MET A 1 -21.12 0.64 -19.01
CA MET A 1 -20.96 0.33 -17.57
C MET A 1 -20.04 1.33 -16.92
N ARG A 2 -20.34 1.77 -15.70
CA ARG A 2 -19.49 2.69 -14.93
C ARG A 2 -18.91 1.97 -13.73
N LEU A 3 -17.59 1.95 -13.61
CA LEU A 3 -16.87 1.33 -12.51
C LEU A 3 -16.11 2.39 -11.70
N ILE A 4 -16.08 2.27 -10.39
CA ILE A 4 -15.10 2.97 -9.57
C ILE A 4 -14.01 1.96 -9.21
N HIS A 5 -12.77 2.25 -9.60
CA HIS A 5 -11.60 1.48 -9.23
C HIS A 5 -10.84 2.20 -8.11
N THR A 6 -10.65 1.53 -7.01
CA THR A 6 -9.90 1.93 -5.83
C THR A 6 -9.05 0.75 -5.33
N SER A 7 -8.05 0.98 -4.49
CA SER A 7 -7.19 -0.05 -3.90
C SER A 7 -6.53 0.48 -2.63
N ASP A 8 -5.81 -0.37 -1.93
CA ASP A 8 -4.88 -0.01 -0.87
C ASP A 8 -5.53 0.85 0.23
N TRP A 9 -6.70 0.40 0.72
CA TRP A 9 -7.44 1.11 1.75
C TRP A 9 -6.74 1.08 3.10
N HIS A 10 -6.03 -0.03 3.39
CA HIS A 10 -5.30 -0.24 4.64
C HIS A 10 -6.12 0.12 5.87
N LEU A 11 -7.39 -0.33 5.91
CA LEU A 11 -8.26 -0.10 7.06
C LEU A 11 -7.61 -0.68 8.32
N GLY A 12 -7.47 0.14 9.33
CA GLY A 12 -6.77 -0.27 10.55
C GLY A 12 -5.36 0.26 10.69
N GLN A 13 -4.81 0.92 9.67
CA GLN A 13 -3.47 1.49 9.72
C GLN A 13 -3.28 2.46 10.90
N HIS A 14 -2.09 2.38 11.48
CA HIS A 14 -1.57 3.37 12.42
C HIS A 14 -0.43 4.15 11.77
N PHE A 15 -0.51 5.48 11.84
CA PHE A 15 0.48 6.37 11.25
C PHE A 15 1.31 7.02 12.37
N TYR A 16 2.53 6.53 12.59
CA TYR A 16 3.38 6.95 13.70
C TYR A 16 2.65 6.98 15.05
N GLY A 17 1.93 5.89 15.35
CA GLY A 17 1.13 5.74 16.58
C GLY A 17 -0.25 6.39 16.55
N LYS A 18 -0.61 7.13 15.51
CA LYS A 18 -1.93 7.75 15.34
C LYS A 18 -2.90 6.83 14.60
N SER A 19 -4.11 6.72 15.12
CA SER A 19 -5.19 6.02 14.43
C SER A 19 -5.65 6.81 13.21
N ARG A 20 -5.91 6.10 12.09
CA ARG A 20 -6.45 6.67 10.84
C ARG A 20 -7.96 6.45 10.71
N ALA A 21 -8.64 6.03 11.78
CA ALA A 21 -10.06 5.65 11.75
C ALA A 21 -10.98 6.75 11.19
N ASP A 22 -10.75 8.02 11.55
CA ASP A 22 -11.57 9.14 11.08
C ASP A 22 -11.35 9.47 9.61
N GLU A 23 -10.12 9.32 9.12
CA GLU A 23 -9.81 9.52 7.70
C GLU A 23 -10.43 8.40 6.86
N HIS A 24 -10.32 7.15 7.30
CA HIS A 24 -10.96 6.02 6.64
C HIS A 24 -12.49 6.17 6.61
N ARG A 25 -13.10 6.60 7.72
CA ARG A 25 -14.55 6.89 7.76
C ARG A 25 -14.92 7.96 6.75
N ALA A 26 -14.22 9.09 6.76
CA ALA A 26 -14.48 10.20 5.85
C ALA A 26 -14.31 9.77 4.37
N PHE A 27 -13.29 8.97 4.07
CA PHE A 27 -13.11 8.40 2.74
C PHE A 27 -14.27 7.49 2.33
N LEU A 28 -14.68 6.56 3.19
CA LEU A 28 -15.76 5.63 2.89
C LEU A 28 -17.11 6.35 2.70
N ASP A 29 -17.40 7.36 3.51
CA ASP A 29 -18.58 8.21 3.36
C ASP A 29 -18.55 8.99 2.05
N TRP A 30 -17.39 9.55 1.69
CA TRP A 30 -17.19 10.22 0.40
C TRP A 30 -17.35 9.24 -0.78
N LEU A 31 -16.80 8.01 -0.67
CA LEU A 31 -16.90 7.00 -1.73
C LEU A 31 -18.36 6.56 -1.96
N LEU A 32 -19.15 6.43 -0.90
CA LEU A 32 -20.60 6.17 -1.00
C LEU A 32 -21.32 7.29 -1.76
N LEU A 33 -20.97 8.54 -1.47
CA LEU A 33 -21.53 9.70 -2.18
C LEU A 33 -21.13 9.69 -3.67
N GLN A 34 -19.86 9.36 -3.98
CA GLN A 34 -19.40 9.24 -5.35
C GLN A 34 -20.10 8.10 -6.10
N ALA A 35 -20.29 6.94 -5.47
CA ALA A 35 -21.00 5.82 -6.07
C ALA A 35 -22.44 6.23 -6.51
N GLU A 36 -23.10 7.06 -5.73
CA GLU A 36 -24.42 7.58 -6.03
C GLU A 36 -24.38 8.68 -7.11
N GLN A 37 -23.56 9.72 -6.93
CA GLN A 37 -23.45 10.86 -7.85
C GLN A 37 -23.02 10.45 -9.25
N GLN A 38 -22.05 9.53 -9.34
CA GLN A 38 -21.52 9.03 -10.61
C GLN A 38 -22.40 7.90 -11.19
N GLN A 39 -23.44 7.47 -10.50
CA GLN A 39 -24.28 6.34 -10.89
C GLN A 39 -23.42 5.09 -11.20
N ALA A 40 -22.45 4.81 -10.31
CA ALA A 40 -21.55 3.67 -10.49
C ALA A 40 -22.31 2.35 -10.38
N ASP A 41 -22.05 1.44 -11.31
CA ASP A 41 -22.63 0.09 -11.34
C ASP A 41 -21.90 -0.83 -10.36
N ALA A 42 -20.57 -0.65 -10.23
CA ALA A 42 -19.74 -1.43 -9.33
C ALA A 42 -18.53 -0.63 -8.82
N ILE A 43 -18.06 -1.01 -7.64
CA ILE A 43 -16.77 -0.59 -7.07
C ILE A 43 -15.86 -1.81 -7.04
N ILE A 44 -14.62 -1.65 -7.52
CA ILE A 44 -13.56 -2.65 -7.46
C ILE A 44 -12.51 -2.15 -6.47
N VAL A 45 -12.25 -2.93 -5.40
CA VAL A 45 -11.15 -2.72 -4.47
C VAL A 45 -10.02 -3.68 -4.85
N ALA A 46 -8.98 -3.18 -5.50
CA ALA A 46 -7.93 -3.99 -6.09
C ALA A 46 -6.83 -4.36 -5.07
N GLY A 47 -7.21 -4.94 -3.93
CA GLY A 47 -6.32 -5.44 -2.88
C GLY A 47 -6.04 -4.46 -1.75
N ASP A 48 -5.44 -5.00 -0.69
CA ASP A 48 -5.09 -4.34 0.56
C ASP A 48 -6.26 -3.57 1.18
N LEU A 49 -7.34 -4.33 1.43
CA LEU A 49 -8.50 -3.83 2.15
C LEU A 49 -8.12 -3.45 3.58
N PHE A 50 -7.40 -4.35 4.27
CA PHE A 50 -6.92 -4.16 5.63
C PHE A 50 -5.42 -3.98 5.68
N ASP A 51 -4.94 -3.24 6.68
CA ASP A 51 -3.50 -3.00 6.88
C ASP A 51 -2.73 -4.25 7.34
N THR A 52 -3.42 -5.16 8.03
CA THR A 52 -2.84 -6.41 8.55
C THR A 52 -3.80 -7.57 8.41
N GLY A 53 -3.27 -8.81 8.44
CA GLY A 53 -4.08 -10.03 8.40
C GLY A 53 -5.04 -10.21 9.57
N THR A 54 -4.83 -9.50 10.68
CA THR A 54 -5.71 -9.44 11.86
C THR A 54 -6.14 -8.01 12.13
N PRO A 55 -7.07 -7.46 11.33
CA PRO A 55 -7.49 -6.08 11.44
C PRO A 55 -8.21 -5.80 12.78
N PRO A 56 -8.02 -4.60 13.37
CA PRO A 56 -8.71 -4.22 14.59
C PRO A 56 -10.24 -4.14 14.36
N SER A 57 -11.00 -4.28 15.44
CA SER A 57 -12.47 -4.37 15.37
C SER A 57 -13.11 -3.17 14.66
N TYR A 58 -12.61 -1.95 14.89
CA TYR A 58 -13.15 -0.76 14.25
C TYR A 58 -12.97 -0.76 12.73
N ALA A 59 -11.88 -1.34 12.22
CA ALA A 59 -11.63 -1.43 10.79
C ALA A 59 -12.63 -2.37 10.11
N ARG A 60 -12.90 -3.52 10.74
CA ARG A 60 -13.93 -4.47 10.28
C ARG A 60 -15.33 -3.84 10.37
N GLU A 61 -15.61 -3.07 11.43
CA GLU A 61 -16.87 -2.34 11.57
C GLU A 61 -17.07 -1.30 10.47
N LEU A 62 -16.05 -0.51 10.15
CA LEU A 62 -16.09 0.48 9.06
C LEU A 62 -16.39 -0.21 7.72
N TYR A 63 -15.70 -1.30 7.42
CA TYR A 63 -15.94 -2.09 6.21
C TYR A 63 -17.39 -2.63 6.15
N ASN A 64 -17.85 -3.27 7.21
CA ASN A 64 -19.21 -3.83 7.26
C ASN A 64 -20.29 -2.76 7.10
N ARG A 65 -20.13 -1.60 7.74
CA ARG A 65 -21.04 -0.45 7.59
C ARG A 65 -21.05 0.06 6.15
N PHE A 66 -19.87 0.16 5.53
CA PHE A 66 -19.76 0.57 4.13
C PHE A 66 -20.51 -0.40 3.20
N VAL A 67 -20.31 -1.71 3.35
CA VAL A 67 -21.01 -2.74 2.55
C VAL A 67 -22.52 -2.60 2.66
N VAL A 68 -23.05 -2.50 3.89
CA VAL A 68 -24.49 -2.34 4.13
C VAL A 68 -25.02 -1.06 3.50
N ALA A 69 -24.30 0.06 3.63
CA ALA A 69 -24.71 1.34 3.07
C ALA A 69 -24.65 1.35 1.53
N LEU A 70 -23.69 0.64 0.93
CA LEU A 70 -23.54 0.55 -0.52
C LEU A 70 -24.64 -0.29 -1.17
N GLN A 71 -25.04 -1.38 -0.50
CA GLN A 71 -26.10 -2.26 -0.98
C GLN A 71 -27.41 -1.48 -1.26
N GLY A 72 -27.79 -0.55 -0.39
CA GLY A 72 -28.98 0.30 -0.59
C GLY A 72 -28.88 1.25 -1.79
N ARG A 73 -27.70 1.41 -2.39
CA ARG A 73 -27.46 2.27 -3.57
C ARG A 73 -27.46 1.52 -4.91
N GLY A 74 -27.69 0.21 -4.91
CA GLY A 74 -27.72 -0.61 -6.12
C GLY A 74 -26.37 -0.69 -6.84
N CYS A 75 -25.26 -0.53 -6.12
CA CYS A 75 -23.90 -0.62 -6.61
C CYS A 75 -23.25 -1.91 -6.08
N GLN A 76 -22.68 -2.73 -6.96
CA GLN A 76 -21.96 -3.94 -6.56
C GLN A 76 -20.60 -3.60 -5.96
N LEU A 77 -20.12 -4.43 -5.03
CA LEU A 77 -18.78 -4.33 -4.49
C LEU A 77 -17.97 -5.59 -4.83
N ILE A 78 -16.78 -5.41 -5.38
CA ILE A 78 -15.82 -6.47 -5.62
C ILE A 78 -14.57 -6.18 -4.80
N VAL A 79 -14.23 -7.07 -3.88
CA VAL A 79 -13.07 -6.96 -3.01
C VAL A 79 -12.08 -8.05 -3.34
N LEU A 80 -10.88 -7.66 -3.72
CA LEU A 80 -9.77 -8.59 -3.96
C LEU A 80 -8.78 -8.52 -2.79
N ALA A 81 -8.17 -9.65 -2.45
CA ALA A 81 -7.09 -9.64 -1.48
C ALA A 81 -5.83 -9.02 -2.07
N GLY A 82 -5.15 -8.21 -1.25
CA GLY A 82 -3.77 -7.80 -1.46
C GLY A 82 -2.78 -8.66 -0.67
N ASN A 83 -1.53 -8.17 -0.56
CA ASN A 83 -0.50 -8.89 0.18
C ASN A 83 -0.60 -8.70 1.71
N HIS A 84 -1.25 -7.65 2.19
CA HIS A 84 -1.54 -7.41 3.60
C HIS A 84 -2.73 -8.20 4.11
N ASP A 85 -3.66 -8.58 3.23
CA ASP A 85 -4.90 -9.25 3.60
C ASP A 85 -4.70 -10.72 3.95
N SER A 86 -5.41 -11.18 4.97
CA SER A 86 -5.54 -12.61 5.30
C SER A 86 -6.68 -13.23 4.50
N VAL A 87 -6.38 -14.32 3.77
CA VAL A 87 -7.39 -15.12 3.07
C VAL A 87 -8.48 -15.60 4.01
N ALA A 88 -8.10 -16.07 5.21
CA ALA A 88 -9.05 -16.54 6.21
C ALA A 88 -9.99 -15.42 6.68
N THR A 89 -9.42 -14.26 7.02
CA THR A 89 -10.20 -13.10 7.50
C THR A 89 -11.17 -12.59 6.43
N LEU A 90 -10.74 -12.49 5.18
CA LEU A 90 -11.62 -12.04 4.09
C LEU A 90 -12.72 -13.05 3.77
N ASN A 91 -12.44 -14.34 3.89
CA ASN A 91 -13.43 -15.41 3.65
C ASN A 91 -14.40 -15.62 4.80
N GLU A 92 -14.11 -15.12 6.02
CA GLU A 92 -14.94 -15.32 7.22
C GLU A 92 -16.41 -14.98 6.99
N SER A 93 -16.70 -13.89 6.28
CA SER A 93 -18.05 -13.42 6.01
C SER A 93 -18.45 -13.49 4.53
N ARG A 94 -17.71 -14.20 3.70
CA ARG A 94 -17.87 -14.20 2.23
C ARG A 94 -19.31 -14.52 1.78
N GLU A 95 -19.94 -15.54 2.37
CA GLU A 95 -21.31 -15.94 2.01
C GLU A 95 -22.33 -14.89 2.42
N LEU A 96 -22.18 -14.29 3.61
CA LEU A 96 -23.01 -13.19 4.07
C LEU A 96 -22.88 -11.97 3.17
N LEU A 97 -21.65 -11.61 2.80
CA LEU A 97 -21.36 -10.47 1.93
C LEU A 97 -21.94 -10.67 0.52
N ALA A 98 -21.97 -11.90 0.02
CA ALA A 98 -22.59 -12.23 -1.26
C ALA A 98 -24.10 -11.90 -1.28
N CYS A 99 -24.80 -12.08 -0.16
CA CYS A 99 -26.20 -11.67 -0.02
C CYS A 99 -26.39 -10.13 -0.07
N LEU A 100 -25.31 -9.38 0.13
CA LEU A 100 -25.26 -7.90 0.06
C LEU A 100 -24.63 -7.39 -1.25
N HIS A 101 -24.70 -8.16 -2.34
CA HIS A 101 -24.10 -7.83 -3.64
C HIS A 101 -22.61 -7.53 -3.57
N THR A 102 -21.90 -8.12 -2.58
CA THR A 102 -20.46 -7.98 -2.39
C THR A 102 -19.78 -9.31 -2.68
N GLN A 103 -18.83 -9.31 -3.62
CA GLN A 103 -18.03 -10.48 -3.97
C GLN A 103 -16.62 -10.32 -3.43
N VAL A 104 -16.15 -11.32 -2.69
CA VAL A 104 -14.82 -11.35 -2.09
C VAL A 104 -13.98 -12.41 -2.78
N ILE A 105 -12.83 -12.02 -3.33
CA ILE A 105 -11.85 -12.86 -4.01
C ILE A 105 -10.55 -12.83 -3.20
N ALA A 106 -10.45 -13.73 -2.22
CA ALA A 106 -9.34 -13.72 -1.25
C ALA A 106 -8.11 -14.52 -1.71
N GLY A 107 -8.22 -15.35 -2.72
CA GLY A 107 -7.13 -16.16 -3.29
C GLY A 107 -7.45 -16.58 -4.70
N ALA A 108 -6.44 -17.05 -5.42
CA ALA A 108 -6.54 -17.51 -6.80
C ALA A 108 -6.52 -19.04 -6.87
N HIS A 109 -7.31 -19.59 -7.76
CA HIS A 109 -7.37 -21.04 -8.05
C HIS A 109 -7.27 -21.27 -9.57
N ALA A 110 -6.76 -22.44 -9.94
CA ALA A 110 -6.56 -22.78 -11.35
C ALA A 110 -7.87 -22.85 -12.16
N ASP A 111 -8.99 -23.08 -11.51
CA ASP A 111 -10.34 -23.21 -12.10
C ASP A 111 -11.22 -21.97 -11.87
N ASP A 112 -10.66 -20.85 -11.43
CA ASP A 112 -11.41 -19.61 -11.24
C ASP A 112 -12.17 -19.21 -12.51
N ALA A 113 -13.43 -18.82 -12.35
CA ALA A 113 -14.30 -18.38 -13.43
C ALA A 113 -14.36 -16.85 -13.46
N PRO A 114 -14.49 -16.24 -14.66
CA PRO A 114 -14.74 -14.81 -14.77
C PRO A 114 -16.10 -14.45 -14.20
N LEU A 115 -16.21 -13.27 -13.62
CA LEU A 115 -17.43 -12.76 -13.01
C LEU A 115 -18.22 -11.90 -14.00
N LEU A 116 -19.53 -12.07 -14.02
CA LEU A 116 -20.40 -11.19 -14.79
C LEU A 116 -20.85 -10.01 -13.94
N LEU A 117 -20.30 -8.85 -14.18
CA LEU A 117 -20.74 -7.60 -13.53
C LEU A 117 -22.04 -7.10 -14.16
N ARG A 118 -22.95 -6.67 -13.32
CA ARG A 118 -24.26 -6.17 -13.75
C ARG A 118 -24.33 -4.65 -13.59
N ARG A 119 -25.10 -4.02 -14.45
CA ARG A 119 -25.46 -2.62 -14.30
C ARG A 119 -26.50 -2.48 -13.17
N ARG A 120 -26.76 -1.24 -12.76
CA ARG A 120 -27.77 -0.91 -11.72
C ARG A 120 -29.19 -1.40 -12.07
N ASP A 121 -29.51 -1.53 -13.37
CA ASP A 121 -30.77 -2.08 -13.89
C ASP A 121 -30.81 -3.61 -13.92
N GLY A 122 -29.74 -4.29 -13.45
CA GLY A 122 -29.59 -5.74 -13.45
C GLY A 122 -29.12 -6.34 -14.77
N SER A 123 -29.01 -5.55 -15.84
CA SER A 123 -28.50 -6.03 -17.15
C SER A 123 -27.00 -6.34 -17.07
N PRO A 124 -26.49 -7.28 -17.90
CA PRO A 124 -25.04 -7.53 -18.02
C PRO A 124 -24.27 -6.26 -18.45
N GLY A 125 -23.14 -5.97 -17.79
CA GLY A 125 -22.39 -4.74 -18.01
C GLY A 125 -20.95 -4.90 -18.42
N ALA A 126 -20.22 -5.84 -17.80
CA ALA A 126 -18.84 -6.20 -18.13
C ALA A 126 -18.53 -7.60 -17.63
N ILE A 127 -17.44 -8.19 -18.14
CA ILE A 127 -16.87 -9.45 -17.65
C ILE A 127 -15.60 -9.09 -16.87
N LEU A 128 -15.46 -9.64 -15.66
CA LEU A 128 -14.32 -9.37 -14.79
C LEU A 128 -13.47 -10.62 -14.61
N CYS A 129 -12.22 -10.55 -15.03
CA CYS A 129 -11.14 -11.45 -14.64
C CYS A 129 -10.61 -10.97 -13.28
N ALA A 130 -11.20 -11.48 -12.18
CA ALA A 130 -10.92 -11.05 -10.84
C ALA A 130 -9.66 -11.76 -10.30
N VAL A 131 -8.49 -11.13 -10.44
CA VAL A 131 -7.19 -11.66 -9.99
C VAL A 131 -6.76 -10.90 -8.74
N PRO A 132 -6.68 -11.58 -7.56
CA PRO A 132 -6.17 -11.00 -6.33
C PRO A 132 -4.64 -11.03 -6.31
N PHE A 133 -4.01 -10.70 -5.17
CA PHE A 133 -2.59 -10.94 -4.94
C PHE A 133 -2.26 -12.43 -5.16
N LEU A 134 -1.39 -12.70 -6.11
CA LEU A 134 -0.97 -14.06 -6.49
C LEU A 134 0.23 -14.48 -5.65
N ARG A 135 0.03 -15.31 -4.65
CA ARG A 135 1.11 -15.85 -3.83
C ARG A 135 1.90 -16.90 -4.61
N PRO A 136 3.23 -16.91 -4.59
CA PRO A 136 4.04 -17.91 -5.32
C PRO A 136 3.61 -19.36 -5.05
N ARG A 137 3.25 -19.67 -3.80
CA ARG A 137 2.78 -21.01 -3.39
C ARG A 137 1.45 -21.44 -4.02
N ASP A 138 0.61 -20.48 -4.45
CA ASP A 138 -0.69 -20.74 -5.06
C ASP A 138 -0.54 -21.07 -6.56
N LEU A 139 0.60 -20.66 -7.17
CA LEU A 139 0.88 -20.81 -8.59
C LEU A 139 1.94 -21.88 -8.90
N LEU A 140 2.91 -22.06 -8.01
CA LEU A 140 4.09 -22.86 -8.28
C LEU A 140 4.28 -23.95 -7.21
N GLN A 141 4.69 -25.13 -7.67
CA GLN A 141 5.28 -26.15 -6.79
C GLN A 141 6.81 -25.94 -6.76
N SER A 142 7.37 -25.81 -5.56
CA SER A 142 8.81 -25.69 -5.36
C SER A 142 9.53 -26.92 -5.88
N ARG A 143 10.57 -26.71 -6.70
CA ARG A 143 11.49 -27.76 -7.17
C ARG A 143 12.88 -27.52 -6.58
N ALA A 144 13.45 -28.57 -5.98
CA ALA A 144 14.82 -28.53 -5.46
C ALA A 144 15.82 -28.25 -6.60
N GLY A 145 16.86 -27.45 -6.33
CA GLY A 145 17.95 -27.19 -7.26
C GLY A 145 17.74 -26.03 -8.25
N GLN A 146 16.61 -25.32 -8.22
CA GLN A 146 16.40 -24.14 -9.05
C GLN A 146 17.18 -22.93 -8.53
N SER A 147 17.87 -22.23 -9.44
CA SER A 147 18.49 -20.93 -9.15
C SER A 147 17.45 -19.83 -8.90
N ALA A 148 17.86 -18.71 -8.31
CA ALA A 148 17.01 -17.54 -8.10
C ALA A 148 16.41 -17.02 -9.42
N ALA A 149 17.23 -16.93 -10.49
CA ALA A 149 16.79 -16.48 -11.81
C ALA A 149 15.74 -17.42 -12.44
N GLU A 150 15.91 -18.74 -12.31
CA GLU A 150 14.92 -19.70 -12.81
C GLU A 150 13.62 -19.62 -12.04
N LYS A 151 13.66 -19.42 -10.72
CA LYS A 151 12.45 -19.21 -9.89
C LYS A 151 11.71 -17.93 -10.29
N GLN A 152 12.44 -16.84 -10.54
CA GLN A 152 11.89 -15.56 -11.00
C GLN A 152 11.15 -15.72 -12.34
N LEU A 153 11.81 -16.33 -13.32
CA LEU A 153 11.21 -16.56 -14.63
C LEU A 153 9.99 -17.48 -14.55
N ALA A 154 10.07 -18.56 -13.75
CA ALA A 154 8.96 -19.46 -13.53
C ALA A 154 7.75 -18.77 -12.89
N LEU A 155 7.97 -17.90 -11.91
CA LEU A 155 6.91 -17.11 -11.27
C LEU A 155 6.27 -16.12 -12.24
N GLN A 156 7.09 -15.38 -13.00
CA GLN A 156 6.60 -14.47 -14.02
C GLN A 156 5.72 -15.19 -15.06
N GLN A 157 6.17 -16.35 -15.53
CA GLN A 157 5.42 -17.14 -16.49
C GLN A 157 4.12 -17.67 -15.89
N ALA A 158 4.14 -18.18 -14.66
CA ALA A 158 2.95 -18.70 -13.98
C ALA A 158 1.89 -17.59 -13.74
N ILE A 159 2.33 -16.38 -13.39
CA ILE A 159 1.43 -15.22 -13.28
C ILE A 159 0.80 -14.90 -14.64
N SER A 160 1.61 -14.81 -15.69
CA SER A 160 1.13 -14.56 -17.05
C SER A 160 0.14 -15.64 -17.54
N ASP A 161 0.47 -16.90 -17.31
CA ASP A 161 -0.38 -18.05 -17.68
C ASP A 161 -1.75 -18.00 -16.95
N HIS A 162 -1.75 -17.66 -15.67
CA HIS A 162 -2.98 -17.49 -14.87
C HIS A 162 -3.88 -16.41 -15.47
N TYR A 163 -3.33 -15.22 -15.77
CA TYR A 163 -4.07 -14.14 -16.41
C TYR A 163 -4.64 -14.55 -17.76
N HIS A 164 -3.83 -15.18 -18.61
CA HIS A 164 -4.26 -15.61 -19.95
C HIS A 164 -5.31 -16.72 -19.89
N ALA A 165 -5.18 -17.70 -18.99
CA ALA A 165 -6.16 -18.75 -18.80
C ALA A 165 -7.53 -18.20 -18.38
N LEU A 166 -7.55 -17.26 -17.42
CA LEU A 166 -8.78 -16.62 -16.97
C LEU A 166 -9.39 -15.73 -18.08
N TYR A 167 -8.55 -15.02 -18.85
CA TYR A 167 -9.00 -14.23 -19.99
C TYR A 167 -9.61 -15.10 -21.11
N GLN A 168 -9.06 -16.28 -21.40
CA GLN A 168 -9.66 -17.21 -22.37
C GLN A 168 -11.05 -17.67 -21.92
N ARG A 169 -11.24 -17.91 -20.62
CA ARG A 169 -12.57 -18.21 -20.06
C ARG A 169 -13.51 -17.02 -20.18
N ALA A 170 -13.01 -15.79 -20.01
CA ALA A 170 -13.79 -14.57 -20.20
C ALA A 170 -14.25 -14.40 -21.64
N LEU A 171 -13.40 -14.72 -22.62
CA LEU A 171 -13.77 -14.73 -24.04
C LEU A 171 -14.83 -15.80 -24.34
N ALA A 172 -14.71 -17.00 -23.77
CA ALA A 172 -15.72 -18.05 -23.91
C ALA A 172 -17.07 -17.64 -23.32
N LEU A 173 -17.07 -17.01 -22.13
CA LEU A 173 -18.27 -16.43 -21.53
C LEU A 173 -18.85 -15.33 -22.43
N GLN A 174 -18.03 -14.40 -22.92
CA GLN A 174 -18.46 -13.32 -23.82
C GLN A 174 -19.15 -13.88 -25.08
N ALA A 175 -18.60 -14.93 -25.66
CA ALA A 175 -19.17 -15.59 -26.86
C ALA A 175 -20.53 -16.27 -26.57
N SER A 176 -20.83 -16.62 -25.34
CA SER A 176 -22.10 -17.21 -24.92
C SER A 176 -23.22 -16.18 -24.65
N LEU A 177 -22.87 -14.89 -24.57
CA LEU A 177 -23.82 -13.81 -24.28
C LEU A 177 -24.48 -13.31 -25.56
N ALA A 178 -25.70 -12.81 -25.43
CA ALA A 178 -26.47 -12.23 -26.56
C ALA A 178 -25.82 -10.98 -27.18
N GLN A 179 -25.01 -10.26 -26.35
CA GLN A 179 -24.25 -9.10 -26.79
C GLN A 179 -22.84 -9.17 -26.18
N PRO A 180 -21.80 -8.81 -26.92
CA PRO A 180 -20.45 -8.78 -26.41
C PRO A 180 -20.29 -7.67 -25.36
N LEU A 181 -19.54 -7.94 -24.30
CA LEU A 181 -19.29 -7.05 -23.19
C LEU A 181 -17.79 -6.71 -23.07
N PRO A 182 -17.43 -5.55 -22.54
CA PRO A 182 -16.03 -5.25 -22.23
C PRO A 182 -15.48 -6.22 -21.16
N ILE A 183 -14.20 -6.55 -21.27
CA ILE A 183 -13.49 -7.40 -20.32
C ILE A 183 -12.56 -6.54 -19.47
N VAL A 184 -12.70 -6.65 -18.16
CA VAL A 184 -11.86 -6.00 -17.16
C VAL A 184 -10.99 -7.06 -16.48
N ALA A 185 -9.73 -6.74 -16.21
CA ALA A 185 -8.88 -7.57 -15.33
C ALA A 185 -8.47 -6.78 -14.11
N THR A 186 -8.09 -7.48 -13.04
CA THR A 186 -7.55 -6.87 -11.83
C THR A 186 -6.20 -7.45 -11.50
N GLY A 187 -5.47 -6.81 -10.58
CA GLY A 187 -4.23 -7.35 -10.04
C GLY A 187 -3.76 -6.56 -8.83
N HIS A 188 -2.95 -7.22 -7.99
CA HIS A 188 -2.30 -6.57 -6.87
C HIS A 188 -0.81 -6.97 -6.90
N LEU A 189 0.02 -6.16 -7.56
CA LEU A 189 1.42 -6.46 -7.84
C LEU A 189 2.17 -5.23 -8.36
N THR A 190 3.52 -5.28 -8.35
CA THR A 190 4.36 -4.25 -8.96
C THR A 190 4.53 -4.51 -10.46
N THR A 191 4.42 -3.47 -11.29
CA THR A 191 4.74 -3.52 -12.73
C THR A 191 6.00 -2.76 -13.06
N VAL A 192 6.71 -3.17 -14.11
CA VAL A 192 7.89 -2.47 -14.61
C VAL A 192 7.54 -1.03 -14.96
N GLY A 193 8.33 -0.09 -14.44
CA GLY A 193 8.13 1.34 -14.65
C GLY A 193 7.10 2.00 -13.72
N ALA A 194 6.52 1.28 -12.76
CA ALA A 194 5.75 1.87 -11.68
C ALA A 194 6.65 2.55 -10.66
N SER A 195 6.18 3.66 -10.10
CA SER A 195 6.87 4.41 -9.04
C SER A 195 6.20 4.15 -7.70
N GLY A 196 6.89 3.47 -6.80
CA GLY A 196 6.44 3.21 -5.43
C GLY A 196 6.61 4.40 -4.49
N SER A 197 6.19 4.23 -3.24
CA SER A 197 6.41 5.12 -2.08
C SER A 197 7.08 4.35 -0.94
N GLU A 198 7.50 5.05 0.11
CA GLU A 198 8.16 4.42 1.28
C GLU A 198 7.25 3.42 2.01
N SER A 199 5.94 3.54 1.86
CA SER A 199 4.94 2.65 2.47
C SER A 199 4.66 1.37 1.66
N VAL A 200 5.11 1.28 0.39
CA VAL A 200 4.95 0.08 -0.44
C VAL A 200 5.96 -0.98 -0.02
N ARG A 201 5.47 -2.18 0.32
CA ARG A 201 6.32 -3.31 0.68
C ARG A 201 6.73 -4.13 -0.55
N ASP A 202 7.94 -4.68 -0.53
CA ASP A 202 8.33 -5.68 -1.51
C ASP A 202 7.50 -6.95 -1.32
N ILE A 203 6.82 -7.42 -2.39
CA ILE A 203 5.90 -8.56 -2.32
C ILE A 203 6.50 -9.89 -2.75
N TYR A 204 7.55 -9.84 -3.54
CA TYR A 204 8.23 -11.05 -4.04
C TYR A 204 9.70 -11.03 -3.63
N ILE A 205 9.96 -11.33 -2.35
CA ILE A 205 11.31 -11.29 -1.77
C ILE A 205 12.28 -12.15 -2.60
N GLY A 206 13.27 -11.49 -3.20
CA GLY A 206 14.42 -12.11 -3.85
C GLY A 206 14.19 -12.79 -5.21
N THR A 207 12.99 -12.66 -5.84
CA THR A 207 12.72 -13.36 -7.11
C THR A 207 12.08 -12.53 -8.21
N LEU A 208 11.08 -11.70 -7.93
CA LEU A 208 10.38 -10.89 -8.94
C LEU A 208 10.13 -9.48 -8.42
N ASP A 209 10.87 -8.51 -8.91
CA ASP A 209 10.70 -7.10 -8.50
C ASP A 209 9.48 -6.46 -9.18
N ALA A 210 9.25 -6.76 -10.46
CA ALA A 210 8.16 -6.17 -11.24
C ALA A 210 7.73 -7.05 -12.42
N LEU A 211 6.44 -7.08 -12.73
CA LEU A 211 5.85 -7.76 -13.88
C LEU A 211 5.83 -6.83 -15.11
N PRO A 212 6.30 -7.26 -16.28
CA PRO A 212 6.16 -6.45 -17.49
C PRO A 212 4.69 -6.30 -17.92
N ALA A 213 4.31 -5.12 -18.40
CA ALA A 213 2.94 -4.86 -18.85
C ALA A 213 2.47 -5.83 -19.97
N SER A 214 3.41 -6.37 -20.74
CA SER A 214 3.13 -7.37 -21.80
C SER A 214 2.70 -8.75 -21.27
N ALA A 215 2.86 -8.99 -19.97
CA ALA A 215 2.38 -10.23 -19.33
C ALA A 215 0.85 -10.23 -19.10
N PHE A 216 0.21 -9.07 -19.17
CA PHE A 216 -1.25 -8.99 -19.08
C PHE A 216 -1.94 -9.33 -20.40
N PRO A 217 -3.14 -9.92 -20.35
CA PRO A 217 -3.97 -10.13 -21.53
C PRO A 217 -4.51 -8.78 -22.07
N PRO A 218 -4.98 -8.74 -23.34
CA PRO A 218 -5.53 -7.52 -23.94
C PRO A 218 -6.96 -7.22 -23.44
N ALA A 219 -7.11 -7.01 -22.12
CA ALA A 219 -8.37 -6.59 -21.53
C ALA A 219 -8.65 -5.11 -21.82
N ASP A 220 -9.94 -4.71 -21.86
CA ASP A 220 -10.33 -3.32 -22.10
C ASP A 220 -9.87 -2.38 -20.98
N TYR A 221 -9.79 -2.87 -19.74
CA TYR A 221 -9.26 -2.14 -18.59
C TYR A 221 -8.60 -3.08 -17.60
N ILE A 222 -7.48 -2.66 -17.00
CA ILE A 222 -6.77 -3.42 -15.98
C ILE A 222 -6.65 -2.56 -14.72
N ALA A 223 -7.34 -2.98 -13.65
CA ALA A 223 -7.40 -2.30 -12.36
C ALA A 223 -6.34 -2.89 -11.42
N LEU A 224 -5.29 -2.12 -11.12
CA LEU A 224 -4.17 -2.54 -10.28
C LEU A 224 -4.17 -1.87 -8.91
N GLY A 225 -3.76 -2.61 -7.87
CA GLY A 225 -3.40 -2.14 -6.55
C GLY A 225 -1.94 -2.47 -6.20
N HIS A 226 -1.53 -2.20 -4.96
CA HIS A 226 -0.21 -2.32 -4.38
C HIS A 226 0.64 -1.03 -4.45
N ILE A 227 0.54 -0.25 -5.50
CA ILE A 227 1.28 1.01 -5.62
C ILE A 227 0.39 2.17 -5.17
N HIS A 228 0.78 2.85 -4.10
CA HIS A 228 -0.04 3.85 -3.41
C HIS A 228 -0.15 5.19 -4.14
N ARG A 229 0.63 5.41 -5.21
CA ARG A 229 0.54 6.61 -6.06
C ARG A 229 -0.35 6.34 -7.26
N PRO A 230 -1.41 7.15 -7.49
CA PRO A 230 -2.23 7.02 -8.69
C PRO A 230 -1.39 7.22 -9.95
N GLN A 231 -1.33 6.22 -10.82
CA GLN A 231 -0.53 6.29 -12.04
C GLN A 231 -1.00 5.29 -13.09
N ARG A 232 -0.64 5.56 -14.34
CA ARG A 232 -0.73 4.59 -15.44
C ARG A 232 0.55 3.75 -15.52
N VAL A 233 0.45 2.58 -16.11
CA VAL A 233 1.61 1.73 -16.36
C VAL A 233 2.21 2.08 -17.72
N GLY A 234 3.39 2.67 -17.73
CA GLY A 234 4.08 3.10 -18.94
C GLY A 234 3.20 4.03 -19.81
N HIS A 235 2.95 3.62 -21.06
CA HIS A 235 2.11 4.36 -22.02
C HIS A 235 0.68 3.79 -22.14
N ALA A 236 0.35 2.75 -21.38
CA ALA A 236 -0.96 2.10 -21.45
C ALA A 236 -1.99 2.85 -20.60
N GLU A 237 -2.87 3.61 -21.27
CA GLU A 237 -3.91 4.39 -20.57
C GLU A 237 -4.91 3.51 -19.81
N HIS A 238 -5.14 2.28 -20.27
CA HIS A 238 -6.10 1.33 -19.73
C HIS A 238 -5.54 0.44 -18.61
N ILE A 239 -4.24 0.55 -18.27
CA ILE A 239 -3.61 -0.17 -17.15
C ILE A 239 -3.26 0.85 -16.07
N ARG A 240 -3.97 0.79 -14.93
CA ARG A 240 -3.92 1.84 -13.92
C ARG A 240 -3.77 1.31 -12.50
N TYR A 241 -2.94 2.01 -11.74
CA TYR A 241 -2.99 2.02 -10.28
C TYR A 241 -3.90 3.16 -9.83
N SER A 242 -4.92 2.85 -9.01
CA SER A 242 -5.76 3.89 -8.38
C SER A 242 -5.01 4.63 -7.29
N GLY A 243 -4.06 3.96 -6.65
CA GLY A 243 -3.37 4.41 -5.45
C GLY A 243 -4.20 4.26 -4.19
N SER A 244 -3.55 4.48 -3.04
CA SER A 244 -4.24 4.50 -1.74
C SER A 244 -5.13 5.73 -1.60
N PRO A 245 -6.27 5.63 -0.89
CA PRO A 245 -7.22 6.75 -0.74
C PRO A 245 -6.72 7.86 0.19
N ILE A 246 -5.82 7.55 1.09
CA ILE A 246 -5.17 8.49 2.01
C ILE A 246 -3.66 8.33 1.93
N PRO A 247 -2.84 9.34 2.26
CA PRO A 247 -1.39 9.18 2.31
C PRO A 247 -1.00 8.15 3.37
N LEU A 248 -0.26 7.11 2.99
CA LEU A 248 0.23 6.06 3.90
C LEU A 248 1.67 6.33 4.37
N SER A 249 2.35 7.30 3.75
CA SER A 249 3.66 7.83 4.14
C SER A 249 3.76 9.32 3.78
N PHE A 250 4.71 10.03 4.37
CA PHE A 250 4.89 11.47 4.11
C PHE A 250 5.38 11.77 2.69
N ASP A 251 6.09 10.84 2.04
CA ASP A 251 6.55 11.02 0.66
C ASP A 251 5.42 10.97 -0.38
N GLU A 252 4.23 10.53 0.03
CA GLU A 252 3.04 10.51 -0.83
C GLU A 252 2.31 11.87 -0.90
N LEU A 253 2.66 12.84 -0.04
CA LEU A 253 2.01 14.17 0.00
C LEU A 253 2.15 14.98 -1.28
N GLY A 254 3.13 14.65 -2.14
CA GLY A 254 3.34 15.31 -3.44
C GLY A 254 2.31 14.93 -4.52
N SER A 255 1.43 13.95 -4.27
CA SER A 255 0.42 13.49 -5.22
C SER A 255 -0.98 13.58 -4.65
N SER A 256 -1.93 14.06 -5.47
CA SER A 256 -3.34 14.05 -5.10
C SER A 256 -3.86 12.61 -5.04
N LYS A 257 -4.53 12.26 -3.95
CA LYS A 257 -5.20 10.97 -3.81
C LYS A 257 -6.52 10.98 -4.61
N SER A 258 -6.79 9.89 -5.31
CA SER A 258 -7.95 9.78 -6.17
C SER A 258 -8.43 8.34 -6.33
N VAL A 259 -9.66 8.16 -6.79
CA VAL A 259 -10.14 6.91 -7.37
C VAL A 259 -10.34 7.08 -8.87
N CYS A 260 -10.31 5.99 -9.63
CA CYS A 260 -10.59 6.02 -11.06
C CYS A 260 -12.08 5.73 -11.33
N LEU A 261 -12.80 6.68 -11.91
CA LEU A 261 -14.10 6.42 -12.53
C LEU A 261 -13.86 5.96 -13.97
N VAL A 262 -14.28 4.75 -14.30
CA VAL A 262 -14.04 4.12 -15.60
C VAL A 262 -15.38 3.86 -16.29
N THR A 263 -15.60 4.46 -17.44
CA THR A 263 -16.76 4.18 -18.28
C THR A 263 -16.37 3.24 -19.42
N LEU A 264 -17.03 2.11 -19.48
CA LEU A 264 -16.74 1.01 -20.42
C LEU A 264 -17.89 0.78 -21.39
N ALA A 265 -17.54 0.60 -22.66
CA ALA A 265 -18.42 0.10 -23.70
C ALA A 265 -17.63 -0.85 -24.60
N TYR A 266 -18.25 -1.93 -25.04
CA TYR A 266 -17.60 -2.90 -25.93
C TYR A 266 -17.11 -2.23 -27.23
N GLY A 267 -15.89 -2.56 -27.64
CA GLY A 267 -15.27 -2.02 -28.86
C GLY A 267 -14.84 -0.55 -28.77
N SER A 268 -14.88 0.06 -27.60
CA SER A 268 -14.46 1.44 -27.40
C SER A 268 -13.36 1.52 -26.32
N ALA A 269 -12.42 2.44 -26.49
CA ALA A 269 -11.44 2.70 -25.45
C ALA A 269 -12.13 3.16 -24.15
N PRO A 270 -11.63 2.72 -22.97
CA PRO A 270 -12.20 3.13 -21.69
C PRO A 270 -12.05 4.64 -21.48
N GLN A 271 -13.11 5.29 -21.01
CA GLN A 271 -13.03 6.67 -20.54
C GLN A 271 -12.70 6.66 -19.04
N ILE A 272 -11.58 7.26 -18.66
CA ILE A 272 -11.05 7.22 -17.32
C ILE A 272 -10.97 8.64 -16.75
N THR A 273 -11.65 8.88 -15.64
CA THR A 273 -11.65 10.15 -14.91
C THR A 273 -11.15 9.91 -13.50
N GLN A 274 -10.15 10.68 -13.05
CA GLN A 274 -9.73 10.64 -11.66
C GLN A 274 -10.64 11.53 -10.82
N LEU A 275 -11.26 10.96 -9.80
CA LEU A 275 -12.05 11.67 -8.81
C LEU A 275 -11.18 11.95 -7.60
N PRO A 276 -10.84 13.22 -7.32
CA PRO A 276 -9.96 13.56 -6.19
C PRO A 276 -10.66 13.29 -4.85
N ILE A 277 -9.92 12.68 -3.93
CA ILE A 277 -10.39 12.39 -2.57
C ILE A 277 -10.05 13.59 -1.67
N PRO A 278 -11.01 14.15 -0.93
CA PRO A 278 -10.74 15.22 0.03
C PRO A 278 -9.80 14.76 1.14
N GLN A 279 -8.71 15.49 1.37
CA GLN A 279 -7.81 15.23 2.48
C GLN A 279 -8.42 15.77 3.78
N THR A 280 -8.66 14.91 4.76
CA THR A 280 -9.31 15.26 6.04
C THR A 280 -8.33 15.39 7.20
N GLN A 281 -7.07 14.98 7.03
CA GLN A 281 -5.98 15.20 7.97
C GLN A 281 -4.90 16.03 7.28
N PRO A 282 -4.64 17.27 7.74
CA PRO A 282 -3.58 18.07 7.17
C PRO A 282 -2.22 17.50 7.57
N MET A 283 -1.33 17.38 6.60
CA MET A 283 0.02 16.83 6.77
C MET A 283 1.01 17.71 6.00
N ARG A 284 2.24 17.89 6.53
CA ARG A 284 3.31 18.64 5.86
C ARG A 284 4.67 17.99 6.10
N LEU A 285 5.52 18.08 5.09
CA LEU A 285 6.95 17.81 5.19
C LEU A 285 7.68 19.16 5.24
N LEU A 286 8.45 19.41 6.30
CA LEU A 286 9.27 20.60 6.46
C LEU A 286 10.73 20.23 6.37
N LYS A 287 11.51 21.00 5.59
CA LYS A 287 12.95 20.78 5.40
C LYS A 287 13.70 22.09 5.58
N GLY A 288 14.89 22.01 6.18
CA GLY A 288 15.79 23.16 6.32
C GLY A 288 16.49 23.22 7.67
N SER A 289 17.06 24.39 7.97
CA SER A 289 17.65 24.71 9.25
C SER A 289 16.59 24.83 10.36
N LEU A 290 17.01 24.78 11.62
CA LEU A 290 16.14 24.96 12.79
C LEU A 290 15.31 26.25 12.69
N THR A 291 15.93 27.35 12.24
CA THR A 291 15.27 28.66 12.11
C THR A 291 14.22 28.66 11.01
N GLU A 292 14.53 28.07 9.85
CA GLU A 292 13.58 27.97 8.72
C GLU A 292 12.40 27.06 9.06
N ILE A 293 12.64 25.94 9.73
CA ILE A 293 11.58 25.04 10.18
C ILE A 293 10.68 25.74 11.21
N GLY A 294 11.28 26.45 12.19
CA GLY A 294 10.52 27.22 13.17
C GLY A 294 9.64 28.31 12.52
N ALA A 295 10.15 29.02 11.53
CA ALA A 295 9.38 30.00 10.76
C ALA A 295 8.26 29.34 9.92
N ALA A 296 8.54 28.18 9.31
CA ALA A 296 7.54 27.41 8.56
C ALA A 296 6.41 26.89 9.47
N MET A 297 6.73 26.43 10.69
CA MET A 297 5.73 26.04 11.69
C MET A 297 4.85 27.22 12.11
N GLU A 298 5.42 28.40 12.36
CA GLU A 298 4.65 29.61 12.68
C GLU A 298 3.71 30.03 11.53
N ALA A 299 4.12 29.85 10.28
CA ALA A 299 3.28 30.13 9.13
C ALA A 299 2.04 29.19 9.04
N LEU A 300 2.02 28.07 9.78
CA LEU A 300 0.85 27.19 9.87
C LEU A 300 -0.18 27.67 10.90
N ARG A 301 0.13 28.64 11.74
CA ARG A 301 -0.78 29.20 12.78
C ARG A 301 -2.15 29.64 12.23
N PRO A 302 -2.28 30.25 11.03
CA PRO A 302 -3.57 30.65 10.48
C PRO A 302 -4.40 29.47 9.96
N LEU A 303 -3.80 28.28 9.76
CA LEU A 303 -4.51 27.07 9.35
C LEU A 303 -5.26 26.47 10.55
N ALA A 304 -6.13 27.26 11.20
CA ALA A 304 -6.99 26.80 12.27
C ALA A 304 -8.00 25.78 11.72
N THR A 305 -7.55 24.56 11.54
CA THR A 305 -8.40 23.39 11.28
C THR A 305 -8.74 22.74 12.62
N ASP A 306 -9.85 22.01 12.68
CA ASP A 306 -10.25 21.25 13.89
C ASP A 306 -9.22 20.19 14.29
N LYS A 307 -8.23 19.92 13.44
CA LYS A 307 -7.18 18.92 13.64
C LYS A 307 -5.79 19.55 13.51
N PRO A 308 -4.82 19.14 14.35
CA PRO A 308 -3.44 19.61 14.20
C PRO A 308 -2.84 19.13 12.87
N VAL A 309 -1.95 19.93 12.29
CA VAL A 309 -1.17 19.55 11.12
C VAL A 309 -0.09 18.56 11.53
N TRP A 310 -0.08 17.37 10.99
CA TRP A 310 0.99 16.39 11.23
C TRP A 310 2.24 16.74 10.44
N LEU A 311 3.38 16.74 11.12
CA LEU A 311 4.65 17.15 10.55
C LEU A 311 5.65 16.00 10.49
N ASP A 312 6.30 15.85 9.32
CA ASP A 312 7.61 15.22 9.16
C ASP A 312 8.64 16.34 8.99
N ILE A 313 9.68 16.36 9.80
CA ILE A 313 10.71 17.39 9.80
C ILE A 313 12.05 16.77 9.41
N GLU A 314 12.62 17.25 8.31
CA GLU A 314 13.99 16.97 7.88
C GLU A 314 14.88 18.18 8.21
N ILE A 315 15.68 18.05 9.28
CA ILE A 315 16.53 19.13 9.74
C ILE A 315 17.94 19.07 9.13
N ASP A 316 18.40 20.23 8.63
CA ASP A 316 19.78 20.47 8.22
C ASP A 316 20.54 21.10 9.40
N SER A 317 21.04 20.27 10.31
CA SER A 317 21.79 20.72 11.48
C SER A 317 22.97 19.81 11.72
N ASP A 318 24.15 20.40 11.93
CA ASP A 318 25.35 19.71 12.41
C ASP A 318 25.33 19.52 13.95
N GLY A 319 24.38 20.15 14.64
CA GLY A 319 24.17 20.06 16.08
C GLY A 319 23.48 18.78 16.55
N TRP A 320 23.26 18.70 17.86
CA TRP A 320 22.57 17.56 18.48
C TRP A 320 21.08 17.54 18.08
N LEU A 321 20.63 16.39 17.57
CA LEU A 321 19.23 16.22 17.18
C LEU A 321 18.28 16.41 18.37
N SER A 322 18.70 15.97 19.57
CA SER A 322 17.95 16.10 20.83
C SER A 322 17.69 17.56 21.27
N GLU A 323 18.65 18.47 21.05
CA GLU A 323 18.46 19.89 21.35
C GLU A 323 17.50 20.56 20.36
N SER A 324 17.67 20.25 19.07
CA SER A 324 16.76 20.71 18.01
C SER A 324 15.35 20.18 18.24
N GLU A 325 15.21 18.91 18.60
CA GLU A 325 13.95 18.27 18.93
C GLU A 325 13.23 18.98 20.06
N ARG A 326 13.94 19.21 21.18
CA ARG A 326 13.38 19.92 22.33
C ARG A 326 12.88 21.31 21.97
N THR A 327 13.65 22.06 21.18
CA THR A 327 13.28 23.41 20.75
C THR A 327 12.03 23.38 19.88
N LEU A 328 11.96 22.48 18.88
CA LEU A 328 10.82 22.35 17.99
C LEU A 328 9.57 21.85 18.71
N GLN A 329 9.72 20.92 19.66
CA GLN A 329 8.60 20.43 20.48
C GLN A 329 8.01 21.55 21.36
N GLN A 330 8.85 22.36 22.01
CA GLN A 330 8.38 23.52 22.77
C GLN A 330 7.62 24.53 21.90
N GLN A 331 8.09 24.76 20.68
CA GLN A 331 7.40 25.64 19.74
C GLN A 331 6.07 25.04 19.28
N ALA A 332 6.03 23.73 19.00
CA ALA A 332 4.84 23.00 18.58
C ALA A 332 3.70 23.09 19.61
N GLU A 333 4.00 23.12 20.93
CA GLU A 333 2.98 23.22 21.99
C GLU A 333 2.07 24.46 21.86
N THR A 334 2.54 25.52 21.19
CA THR A 334 1.79 26.78 21.01
C THR A 334 1.13 26.91 19.64
N LEU A 335 1.29 25.90 18.78
CA LEU A 335 0.85 25.89 17.37
C LEU A 335 -0.14 24.76 17.10
N PRO A 336 -1.00 24.89 16.07
CA PRO A 336 -1.91 23.81 15.68
C PRO A 336 -1.16 22.73 14.86
N VAL A 337 -0.05 22.23 15.37
CA VAL A 337 0.81 21.24 14.71
C VAL A 337 1.18 20.11 15.67
N GLU A 338 1.51 18.97 15.11
CA GLU A 338 2.02 17.81 15.84
C GLU A 338 3.18 17.19 15.08
N ILE A 339 4.36 17.13 15.72
CA ILE A 339 5.56 16.54 15.10
C ILE A 339 5.48 15.02 15.28
N LEU A 340 5.30 14.31 14.17
CA LEU A 340 5.26 12.83 14.15
C LEU A 340 6.62 12.22 13.84
N LEU A 341 7.43 12.91 13.04
CA LEU A 341 8.75 12.44 12.65
C LEU A 341 9.73 13.62 12.61
N LEU A 342 10.90 13.42 13.22
CA LEU A 342 12.05 14.33 13.15
C LEU A 342 13.28 13.54 12.74
N ARG A 343 13.92 13.93 11.65
CA ARG A 343 15.09 13.24 11.12
C ARG A 343 16.10 14.21 10.53
N ARG A 344 17.37 13.81 10.47
CA ARG A 344 18.38 14.56 9.72
C ARG A 344 18.13 14.42 8.23
N SER A 345 18.49 15.45 7.48
CA SER A 345 18.37 15.41 6.01
C SER A 345 19.17 14.24 5.42
N ARG A 346 18.72 13.75 4.27
CA ARG A 346 19.36 12.64 3.55
C ARG A 346 20.83 12.94 3.22
N GLU A 347 21.11 14.19 2.86
CA GLU A 347 22.46 14.62 2.54
C GLU A 347 23.42 14.53 3.73
N GLN A 348 22.94 14.94 4.92
CA GLN A 348 23.73 14.83 6.14
C GLN A 348 23.93 13.37 6.58
N ARG A 349 22.89 12.54 6.43
CA ARG A 349 23.04 11.09 6.67
C ARG A 349 24.05 10.45 5.72
N GLN A 350 24.04 10.81 4.44
CA GLN A 350 25.04 10.34 3.46
C GLN A 350 26.44 10.86 3.76
N ARG A 351 26.59 12.14 4.14
CA ARG A 351 27.89 12.70 4.53
C ARG A 351 28.46 12.00 5.77
N ALA A 352 27.63 11.72 6.75
CA ALA A 352 28.01 10.97 7.95
C ALA A 352 28.47 9.53 7.61
N LEU A 353 27.85 8.90 6.62
CA LEU A 353 28.24 7.59 6.10
C LEU A 353 29.51 7.65 5.23
N THR A 354 29.69 8.71 4.42
CA THR A 354 30.87 8.87 3.52
C THR A 354 32.10 9.36 4.25
N MET A 355 32.01 10.03 5.38
CA MET A 355 33.18 10.37 6.21
C MET A 355 33.85 9.13 6.83
N GLN A 356 33.23 7.97 6.75
CA GLN A 356 33.78 6.67 7.15
C GLN A 356 34.09 5.74 5.97
N ALA A 357 34.12 6.25 4.74
CA ALA A 357 34.34 5.45 3.53
C ALA A 357 35.82 5.05 3.37
N GLY A 358 36.14 3.91 3.89
CA GLY A 358 37.40 3.17 3.70
C GLY A 358 37.23 1.66 3.94
N GLU A 359 36.11 1.27 4.56
CA GLU A 359 35.78 -0.13 4.91
C GLU A 359 34.39 -0.50 4.40
N THR A 360 34.22 -1.68 3.84
CA THR A 360 32.94 -2.21 3.42
C THR A 360 32.19 -2.79 4.63
N LEU A 361 30.85 -2.71 4.64
CA LEU A 361 30.01 -3.26 5.72
C LEU A 361 30.26 -4.76 6.00
N SER A 362 30.79 -5.49 4.99
CA SER A 362 31.18 -6.90 5.09
C SER A 362 32.47 -7.13 5.89
N GLU A 363 33.23 -6.08 6.19
CA GLU A 363 34.47 -6.14 6.97
C GLU A 363 34.28 -5.76 8.43
N LEU A 364 33.07 -5.27 8.81
CA LEU A 364 32.75 -4.85 10.16
C LEU A 364 31.99 -5.93 10.91
N THR A 365 32.43 -6.21 12.13
CA THR A 365 31.65 -7.07 13.03
C THR A 365 30.47 -6.27 13.65
N PRO A 366 29.42 -6.94 14.12
CA PRO A 366 28.32 -6.26 14.84
C PRO A 366 28.81 -5.42 16.02
N ASP A 367 29.89 -5.84 16.70
CA ASP A 367 30.51 -5.12 17.81
C ASP A 367 31.23 -3.84 17.33
N ASP A 368 31.89 -3.88 16.17
CA ASP A 368 32.50 -2.68 15.56
C ASP A 368 31.46 -1.64 15.21
N VAL A 369 30.36 -2.06 14.58
CA VAL A 369 29.25 -1.18 14.20
C VAL A 369 28.62 -0.55 15.44
N PHE A 370 28.37 -1.36 16.47
CA PHE A 370 27.77 -0.89 17.73
C PHE A 370 28.69 0.06 18.48
N SER A 371 29.98 -0.27 18.61
CA SER A 371 30.99 0.57 19.29
C SER A 371 31.17 1.91 18.59
N ARG A 372 31.18 1.93 17.24
CA ARG A 372 31.21 3.16 16.45
C ARG A 372 29.95 3.98 16.63
N ARG A 373 28.77 3.34 16.67
CA ARG A 373 27.52 4.02 16.96
C ARG A 373 27.49 4.65 18.35
N LEU A 374 27.96 3.92 19.35
CA LEU A 374 28.07 4.39 20.73
C LEU A 374 29.05 5.57 20.87
N ALA A 375 30.16 5.55 20.12
CA ALA A 375 31.15 6.64 20.09
C ALA A 375 30.61 7.94 19.46
N LEU A 376 29.61 7.84 18.57
CA LEU A 376 28.91 9.01 17.99
C LEU A 376 27.93 9.65 18.98
N GLU A 377 27.53 8.95 20.04
CA GLU A 377 26.68 9.46 21.12
C GLU A 377 27.54 10.08 22.24
N GLN A 378 28.15 11.24 21.98
CA GLN A 378 29.16 11.88 22.83
C GLN A 378 28.64 12.42 24.19
N GLU A 379 27.36 12.38 24.50
CA GLU A 379 26.77 12.89 25.75
C GLU A 379 26.39 11.82 26.79
N SER A 380 26.69 10.54 26.52
CA SER A 380 26.43 9.52 27.54
C SER A 380 27.50 9.56 28.64
N ASP A 381 27.06 9.55 29.90
CA ASP A 381 27.93 9.30 31.01
C ASP A 381 28.85 8.10 30.76
N PRO A 382 30.17 8.20 30.92
CA PRO A 382 31.11 7.09 30.68
C PRO A 382 30.71 5.77 31.34
N GLN A 383 30.07 5.84 32.52
CA GLN A 383 29.52 4.67 33.20
C GLN A 383 28.32 4.06 32.48
N GLN A 384 27.49 4.88 31.83
CA GLN A 384 26.37 4.45 31.06
C GLN A 384 26.80 3.82 29.73
N GLN A 385 27.82 4.35 29.06
CA GLN A 385 28.41 3.75 27.84
C GLN A 385 28.96 2.35 28.13
N VAL A 386 29.74 2.18 29.21
CA VAL A 386 30.26 0.86 29.61
C VAL A 386 29.14 -0.14 29.90
N ARG A 387 28.04 0.32 30.51
CA ARG A 387 26.89 -0.53 30.82
C ARG A 387 26.16 -0.98 29.56
N VAL A 388 25.93 -0.06 28.62
CA VAL A 388 25.25 -0.34 27.36
C VAL A 388 26.09 -1.25 26.48
N GLN A 389 27.42 -1.06 26.42
CA GLN A 389 28.33 -1.94 25.69
C GLN A 389 28.36 -3.36 26.26
N ARG A 390 28.33 -3.49 27.59
CA ARG A 390 28.26 -4.80 28.25
C ARG A 390 26.94 -5.53 27.97
N LEU A 391 25.82 -4.83 27.98
CA LEU A 391 24.52 -5.39 27.63
C LEU A 391 24.48 -5.85 26.18
N PHE A 392 25.03 -5.07 25.25
CA PHE A 392 25.12 -5.47 23.84
C PHE A 392 25.96 -6.75 23.65
N GLN A 393 27.10 -6.84 24.32
CA GLN A 393 27.94 -8.05 24.26
C GLN A 393 27.24 -9.28 24.86
N GLN A 394 26.44 -9.11 25.94
CA GLN A 394 25.62 -10.21 26.47
C GLN A 394 24.59 -10.70 25.46
N VAL A 395 23.87 -9.80 24.81
CA VAL A 395 22.88 -10.16 23.77
C VAL A 395 23.55 -10.86 22.57
N LEU A 396 24.73 -10.38 22.13
CA LEU A 396 25.47 -11.05 21.07
C LEU A 396 25.91 -12.48 21.45
N GLN A 397 26.34 -12.68 22.71
CA GLN A 397 26.70 -14.00 23.20
C GLN A 397 25.50 -14.93 23.28
N GLU A 398 24.34 -14.45 23.74
CA GLU A 398 23.09 -15.22 23.76
C GLU A 398 22.65 -15.65 22.35
N ILE A 399 22.68 -14.72 21.39
CA ILE A 399 22.34 -15.05 19.97
C ILE A 399 23.34 -16.03 19.35
N THR A 400 24.62 -15.97 19.73
CA THR A 400 25.66 -16.84 19.16
C THR A 400 25.66 -18.23 19.85
N LEU A 401 25.13 -18.35 21.07
CA LEU A 401 25.06 -19.58 21.83
C LEU A 401 23.77 -20.38 21.60
N ASP A 402 22.76 -19.81 20.93
CA ASP A 402 21.47 -20.46 20.62
C ASP A 402 21.22 -20.51 19.09
N PRO A 403 22.01 -21.33 18.34
CA PRO A 403 21.81 -21.47 16.89
C PRO A 403 20.58 -22.29 16.50
N ASP A 404 19.83 -22.86 17.48
CA ASP A 404 18.77 -23.84 17.22
C ASP A 404 17.33 -23.27 17.30
N THR A 405 17.13 -21.97 17.37
CA THR A 405 15.76 -21.39 17.48
C THR A 405 15.09 -21.13 16.12
N GLU A 406 15.72 -21.39 14.99
CA GLU A 406 15.12 -21.21 13.65
C GLU A 406 14.53 -22.50 13.02
N GLU A 407 14.64 -23.67 13.64
CA GLU A 407 14.12 -24.94 13.06
C GLU A 407 12.84 -25.50 13.67
N THR A 408 12.15 -24.79 14.57
CA THR A 408 10.92 -25.34 15.18
C THR A 408 9.72 -24.44 15.02
N GLN A 409 9.39 -24.00 13.82
CA GLN A 409 8.01 -23.66 13.39
C GLN A 409 7.89 -23.85 11.88
N ALA A 410 7.74 -25.13 11.50
CA ALA A 410 7.25 -25.55 10.19
C ALA A 410 5.72 -25.46 10.13
#